data_19e58a7ccdbdba80fcaf624f46e50585
#
_entry.id   19e58a7ccdbdba80fcaf624f46e50585
#
_cell.length_a   1.000
_cell.length_b   1.000
_cell.length_c   1.000
_cell.angle_alpha   90.00
_cell.angle_beta   90.00
_cell.angle_gamma   90.00
#
_symmetry.space_group_name_H-M   'P 1'
#
loop_
_entity.id
_entity.type
_entity.pdbx_description
1 polymer ?
#
loop_
_entity_poly.entity_id
_entity_poly.type
_entity_poly.pdbx_seq_one_letter_code
_entity_poly.pdbx_strand_id
1 'polypeptide(L)'
;MRSALGLMLASVVAAIVIAGVWFWTSSPRADAAPPQTTAASQADPLPTAAKQAARDDVDTTAALSKRAAAPAPAPAPVVAMPKCANPDGLGISRTVVVDTTGGPGFGFLQYKQYDFLTDHEVVLTFDDGPWPTTPAVLKALADECTKAVFFPIGLHTTYHPDILRQVAAAGHTIGAHTWSHAHLASKKITEQQAKDEIEKGFSAVKLALGANPAPFFRFPALAHTPATTAYLGTRNIAMFSVDVDSNDFKSKSSDEVINNVMTKLDKEHKGIILMHDLQKHTAQALPTLLRKLKAGGYKVVWMKAKTQIETLPEYDAMMAKTEKPVASGRPIGNVVQTVAE
;
A
#
# COMPACT_ATOMS: atom_id res chain seq x y z
N MET A 1 -50.35 -33.83 -23.86
CA MET A 1 -50.03 -32.43 -24.26
C MET A 1 -48.79 -31.94 -23.52
N ARG A 2 -47.64 -32.64 -23.62
CA ARG A 2 -46.38 -32.24 -22.94
C ARG A 2 -45.13 -32.30 -23.84
N SER A 3 -45.29 -32.46 -25.16
CA SER A 3 -44.14 -32.65 -26.06
C SER A 3 -43.99 -31.55 -27.12
N ALA A 4 -44.86 -30.54 -27.17
CA ALA A 4 -44.80 -29.50 -28.18
C ALA A 4 -44.08 -28.19 -27.75
N LEU A 5 -43.80 -28.00 -26.43
CA LEU A 5 -43.17 -26.81 -25.92
C LEU A 5 -41.63 -26.90 -25.89
N GLY A 6 -41.05 -28.10 -26.01
CA GLY A 6 -39.60 -28.29 -26.00
C GLY A 6 -38.90 -28.04 -27.35
N LEU A 7 -39.60 -28.14 -28.46
CA LEU A 7 -39.00 -27.95 -29.78
C LEU A 7 -38.91 -26.49 -30.24
N MET A 8 -39.71 -25.60 -29.67
CA MET A 8 -39.68 -24.15 -30.07
C MET A 8 -38.53 -23.36 -29.42
N LEU A 9 -38.02 -23.81 -28.25
CA LEU A 9 -36.89 -23.11 -27.61
C LEU A 9 -35.51 -23.43 -28.23
N ALA A 10 -35.38 -24.62 -28.83
CA ALA A 10 -34.12 -25.02 -29.47
C ALA A 10 -33.85 -24.27 -30.79
N SER A 11 -34.92 -23.85 -31.49
CA SER A 11 -34.79 -23.19 -32.80
C SER A 11 -34.42 -21.71 -32.70
N VAL A 12 -34.69 -21.02 -31.58
CA VAL A 12 -34.37 -19.60 -31.38
C VAL A 12 -32.89 -19.41 -30.99
N VAL A 13 -32.29 -20.35 -30.24
CA VAL A 13 -30.90 -20.29 -29.83
C VAL A 13 -29.96 -20.55 -31.01
N ALA A 14 -30.33 -21.44 -31.94
CA ALA A 14 -29.52 -21.70 -33.14
C ALA A 14 -29.45 -20.51 -34.11
N ALA A 15 -30.52 -19.72 -34.21
CA ALA A 15 -30.56 -18.53 -35.09
C ALA A 15 -29.70 -17.36 -34.60
N ILE A 16 -29.52 -17.22 -33.27
CA ILE A 16 -28.69 -16.14 -32.69
C ILE A 16 -27.20 -16.44 -32.83
N VAL A 17 -26.79 -17.70 -32.78
CA VAL A 17 -25.38 -18.10 -32.95
C VAL A 17 -24.92 -17.96 -34.39
N ILE A 18 -25.76 -18.21 -35.37
CA ILE A 18 -25.40 -18.08 -36.81
C ILE A 18 -25.30 -16.61 -37.21
N ALA A 19 -26.12 -15.70 -36.67
CA ALA A 19 -26.03 -14.28 -36.96
C ALA A 19 -24.78 -13.62 -36.34
N GLY A 20 -24.31 -14.10 -35.18
CA GLY A 20 -23.11 -13.56 -34.50
C GLY A 20 -21.80 -13.90 -35.25
N VAL A 21 -21.72 -15.07 -35.88
CA VAL A 21 -20.53 -15.50 -36.63
C VAL A 21 -20.43 -14.80 -37.97
N TRP A 22 -21.55 -14.41 -38.60
CA TRP A 22 -21.55 -13.74 -39.92
C TRP A 22 -21.13 -12.26 -39.83
N PHE A 23 -21.35 -11.62 -38.68
CA PHE A 23 -20.98 -10.21 -38.48
C PHE A 23 -19.48 -10.03 -38.20
N TRP A 24 -18.75 -11.09 -37.79
CA TRP A 24 -17.33 -11.02 -37.44
C TRP A 24 -16.39 -11.25 -38.66
N THR A 25 -16.91 -11.77 -39.79
CA THR A 25 -16.10 -12.11 -40.97
C THR A 25 -16.18 -11.08 -42.10
N SER A 26 -16.95 -9.99 -41.95
CA SER A 26 -17.25 -9.06 -43.06
C SER A 26 -16.72 -7.63 -42.85
N SER A 27 -15.75 -7.39 -41.97
CA SER A 27 -15.12 -6.07 -41.86
C SER A 27 -13.95 -5.93 -42.85
N PRO A 28 -13.94 -4.90 -43.71
CA PRO A 28 -12.83 -4.68 -44.66
C PRO A 28 -11.59 -4.20 -43.90
N ARG A 29 -10.46 -4.86 -44.14
CA ARG A 29 -9.13 -4.41 -43.73
C ARG A 29 -8.77 -3.13 -44.52
N ALA A 30 -8.48 -2.04 -43.82
CA ALA A 30 -7.83 -0.87 -44.38
C ALA A 30 -6.34 -1.16 -44.53
N ASP A 31 -5.85 -1.11 -45.76
CA ASP A 31 -4.44 -1.22 -46.12
C ASP A 31 -3.69 0.02 -45.60
N ALA A 32 -2.69 -0.20 -44.76
CA ALA A 32 -1.76 0.83 -44.32
C ALA A 32 -0.63 0.97 -45.37
N ALA A 33 -0.48 2.18 -45.92
CA ALA A 33 0.63 2.54 -46.79
C ALA A 33 1.96 2.67 -46.00
N PRO A 34 3.13 2.37 -46.61
CA PRO A 34 4.43 2.44 -45.93
C PRO A 34 4.92 3.89 -45.75
N PRO A 35 5.75 4.16 -44.72
CA PRO A 35 6.27 5.50 -44.46
C PRO A 35 7.33 5.91 -45.47
N GLN A 36 7.19 7.09 -46.06
CA GLN A 36 8.19 7.74 -46.90
C GLN A 36 9.31 8.34 -46.04
N THR A 37 10.52 7.93 -46.35
CA THR A 37 11.77 8.55 -45.92
C THR A 37 11.95 9.89 -46.63
N THR A 38 12.10 10.99 -45.90
CA THR A 38 12.65 12.24 -46.43
C THR A 38 13.99 12.55 -45.78
N ALA A 39 14.91 12.90 -46.66
CA ALA A 39 16.33 13.04 -46.50
C ALA A 39 16.74 14.28 -45.65
N ALA A 40 17.94 14.17 -45.14
CA ALA A 40 18.74 15.16 -44.45
C ALA A 40 18.87 16.49 -45.18
N SER A 41 18.83 17.61 -44.48
CA SER A 41 19.42 18.87 -44.90
C SER A 41 20.32 19.45 -43.85
N GLN A 42 21.47 19.76 -44.28
CA GLN A 42 22.74 20.23 -43.79
C GLN A 42 22.72 21.32 -42.72
N ALA A 43 23.73 21.20 -41.90
CA ALA A 43 24.24 22.19 -40.95
C ALA A 43 24.89 23.38 -41.70
N ASP A 44 24.80 24.57 -41.11
CA ASP A 44 25.75 25.66 -41.31
C ASP A 44 26.06 26.40 -40.02
N PRO A 45 27.26 27.05 -39.91
CA PRO A 45 28.01 27.10 -38.66
C PRO A 45 27.92 28.45 -37.90
N LEU A 46 28.34 28.41 -36.62
CA LEU A 46 28.57 29.56 -35.73
C LEU A 46 29.55 30.62 -36.31
N PRO A 47 29.43 31.87 -35.94
CA PRO A 47 30.56 32.78 -35.92
C PRO A 47 31.09 33.04 -34.51
N THR A 48 32.38 32.77 -34.40
CA THR A 48 33.28 33.20 -33.32
C THR A 48 33.57 34.71 -33.49
N ALA A 49 33.48 35.46 -32.41
CA ALA A 49 34.33 36.66 -32.29
C ALA A 49 34.52 37.07 -30.82
N ALA A 50 35.78 36.94 -30.40
CA ALA A 50 36.31 37.51 -29.18
C ALA A 50 36.51 39.03 -29.36
N LYS A 51 36.38 39.83 -28.27
CA LYS A 51 37.31 40.90 -27.95
C LYS A 51 37.21 41.34 -26.49
N GLN A 52 38.40 41.46 -25.90
CA GLN A 52 38.76 41.99 -24.60
C GLN A 52 38.51 43.49 -24.46
N ALA A 53 38.23 43.94 -23.22
CA ALA A 53 38.84 45.12 -22.56
C ALA A 53 38.35 45.14 -21.08
N ALA A 54 39.21 44.92 -20.15
CA ALA A 54 39.96 45.85 -19.29
C ALA A 54 39.15 46.35 -18.07
N ARG A 55 39.54 45.83 -16.91
CA ARG A 55 39.84 46.42 -15.59
C ARG A 55 38.98 47.58 -15.07
N ASP A 56 38.34 47.29 -13.91
CA ASP A 56 38.53 48.20 -12.75
C ASP A 56 38.33 47.43 -11.44
N ASP A 57 39.31 47.57 -10.56
CA ASP A 57 39.36 46.99 -9.21
C ASP A 57 38.36 47.70 -8.30
N VAL A 58 37.50 46.95 -7.62
CA VAL A 58 36.94 47.37 -6.33
C VAL A 58 37.02 46.17 -5.37
N ASP A 59 37.95 46.34 -4.48
CA ASP A 59 38.16 45.48 -3.31
C ASP A 59 36.95 45.61 -2.37
N THR A 60 36.21 44.49 -2.17
CA THR A 60 35.25 44.39 -1.07
C THR A 60 35.37 42.98 -0.47
N THR A 61 36.22 42.90 0.52
CA THR A 61 36.29 41.78 1.45
C THR A 61 34.99 41.63 2.21
N ALA A 62 34.07 40.81 1.70
CA ALA A 62 32.92 40.31 2.45
C ALA A 62 33.27 38.95 3.02
N ALA A 63 33.43 38.92 4.33
CA ALA A 63 33.65 37.71 5.13
C ALA A 63 32.52 36.70 4.91
N LEU A 64 32.83 35.59 4.21
CA LEU A 64 31.99 34.38 4.17
C LEU A 64 32.07 33.71 5.56
N SER A 65 31.11 34.05 6.43
CA SER A 65 30.82 33.27 7.63
C SER A 65 30.52 31.84 7.21
N LYS A 66 31.48 30.94 7.47
CA LYS A 66 31.25 29.50 7.47
C LYS A 66 30.17 29.18 8.51
N ARG A 67 28.93 29.10 8.07
CA ARG A 67 27.87 28.49 8.86
C ARG A 67 28.19 26.99 8.99
N ALA A 68 28.71 26.61 10.15
CA ALA A 68 28.95 25.23 10.47
C ALA A 68 27.63 24.46 10.29
N ALA A 69 27.63 23.44 9.42
CA ALA A 69 26.51 22.49 9.29
C ALA A 69 26.30 21.86 10.66
N ALA A 70 25.06 21.93 11.15
CA ALA A 70 24.68 21.21 12.36
C ALA A 70 24.98 19.71 12.19
N PRO A 71 25.52 19.04 13.21
CA PRO A 71 25.79 17.60 13.11
C PRO A 71 24.48 16.86 12.82
N ALA A 72 24.53 15.92 11.86
CA ALA A 72 23.42 15.04 11.56
C ALA A 72 22.93 14.37 12.86
N PRO A 73 21.60 14.24 13.09
CA PRO A 73 21.10 13.57 14.27
C PRO A 73 21.67 12.16 14.33
N ALA A 74 22.16 11.75 15.49
CA ALA A 74 22.67 10.43 15.73
C ALA A 74 21.59 9.39 15.38
N PRO A 75 21.95 8.23 14.76
CA PRO A 75 20.99 7.18 14.48
C PRO A 75 20.31 6.76 15.79
N ALA A 76 18.97 6.74 15.76
CA ALA A 76 18.19 6.29 16.89
C ALA A 76 18.68 4.92 17.37
N PRO A 77 18.77 4.67 18.69
CA PRO A 77 19.26 3.40 19.18
C PRO A 77 18.42 2.27 18.61
N VAL A 78 19.09 1.27 18.03
CA VAL A 78 18.47 0.03 17.60
C VAL A 78 17.95 -0.64 18.86
N VAL A 79 16.66 -0.45 19.14
CA VAL A 79 15.99 -1.16 20.24
C VAL A 79 16.04 -2.64 19.85
N ALA A 80 16.81 -3.41 20.58
CA ALA A 80 16.86 -4.85 20.42
C ALA A 80 15.45 -5.39 20.59
N MET A 81 14.93 -6.06 19.55
CA MET A 81 13.60 -6.68 19.61
C MET A 81 13.54 -7.60 20.83
N PRO A 82 12.50 -7.52 21.67
CA PRO A 82 12.38 -8.43 22.80
C PRO A 82 12.44 -9.87 22.27
N LYS A 83 13.22 -10.71 22.95
CA LYS A 83 13.26 -12.15 22.62
C LYS A 83 11.84 -12.69 22.69
N CYS A 84 11.48 -13.48 21.67
CA CYS A 84 10.20 -14.16 21.65
C CYS A 84 9.96 -14.93 22.95
N ALA A 85 8.87 -14.65 23.62
CA ALA A 85 8.48 -15.37 24.84
C ALA A 85 7.99 -16.81 24.55
N ASN A 86 7.56 -17.07 23.30
CA ASN A 86 7.07 -18.36 22.86
C ASN A 86 8.15 -19.07 22.00
N PRO A 87 8.89 -20.05 22.55
CA PRO A 87 9.92 -20.78 21.79
C PRO A 87 9.31 -21.59 20.63
N ASP A 88 8.03 -21.93 20.74
CA ASP A 88 7.27 -22.63 19.72
C ASP A 88 6.44 -21.72 18.81
N GLY A 89 6.67 -20.41 18.84
CA GLY A 89 6.01 -19.45 17.96
C GLY A 89 6.32 -19.70 16.47
N LEU A 90 5.43 -19.24 15.59
CA LEU A 90 5.64 -19.29 14.14
C LEU A 90 6.90 -18.51 13.72
N GLY A 91 7.15 -17.38 14.40
CA GLY A 91 8.36 -16.57 14.20
C GLY A 91 8.41 -15.85 12.85
N ILE A 92 9.62 -15.41 12.52
CA ILE A 92 10.01 -14.85 11.21
C ILE A 92 11.12 -15.73 10.65
N SER A 93 10.95 -16.30 9.48
CA SER A 93 11.96 -17.15 8.84
C SER A 93 13.12 -16.33 8.27
N ARG A 94 12.78 -15.19 7.64
CA ARG A 94 13.73 -14.22 7.09
C ARG A 94 13.07 -12.86 6.89
N THR A 95 13.93 -11.85 6.74
CA THR A 95 13.50 -10.49 6.38
C THR A 95 13.92 -10.18 4.94
N VAL A 96 12.99 -9.65 4.16
CA VAL A 96 13.25 -9.11 2.82
C VAL A 96 13.30 -7.60 2.92
N VAL A 97 14.45 -7.02 2.55
CA VAL A 97 14.63 -5.56 2.47
C VAL A 97 14.37 -5.14 1.03
N VAL A 98 13.34 -4.34 0.83
CA VAL A 98 12.88 -3.88 -0.48
C VAL A 98 13.52 -2.54 -0.83
N ASP A 99 14.22 -2.49 -1.97
CA ASP A 99 14.56 -1.23 -2.63
C ASP A 99 13.35 -0.78 -3.44
N THR A 100 12.77 0.34 -3.07
CA THR A 100 11.52 0.84 -3.66
C THR A 100 11.73 1.75 -4.85
N THR A 101 12.99 1.92 -5.30
CA THR A 101 13.33 2.75 -6.46
C THR A 101 12.54 2.33 -7.69
N GLY A 102 11.87 3.29 -8.32
CA GLY A 102 11.04 3.06 -9.51
C GLY A 102 9.69 2.40 -9.25
N GLY A 103 9.31 2.18 -7.99
CA GLY A 103 7.99 1.67 -7.61
C GLY A 103 7.76 0.20 -8.02
N PRO A 104 8.56 -0.76 -7.52
CA PRO A 104 8.34 -2.16 -7.85
C PRO A 104 6.98 -2.67 -7.37
N GLY A 105 6.39 -3.62 -8.12
CA GLY A 105 5.12 -4.25 -7.76
C GLY A 105 5.31 -5.67 -7.22
N PHE A 106 4.58 -6.04 -6.16
CA PHE A 106 4.60 -7.33 -5.50
C PHE A 106 3.22 -7.97 -5.44
N GLY A 107 3.15 -9.31 -5.56
CA GLY A 107 1.91 -10.10 -5.53
C GLY A 107 1.40 -10.45 -6.92
N PHE A 108 1.32 -11.76 -7.19
CA PHE A 108 1.10 -12.31 -8.53
C PHE A 108 -0.30 -12.08 -9.12
N LEU A 109 -1.27 -11.67 -8.31
CA LEU A 109 -2.57 -11.31 -8.87
C LEU A 109 -2.43 -10.21 -9.94
N GLN A 110 -1.51 -9.25 -9.73
CA GLN A 110 -1.32 -8.11 -10.64
C GLN A 110 0.13 -7.91 -11.10
N TYR A 111 1.13 -8.21 -10.25
CA TYR A 111 2.53 -7.93 -10.50
C TYR A 111 3.34 -9.22 -10.55
N LYS A 112 3.73 -9.65 -11.73
CA LYS A 112 4.43 -10.94 -11.95
C LYS A 112 5.94 -10.80 -12.01
N GLN A 113 6.47 -9.63 -11.70
CA GLN A 113 7.88 -9.30 -11.93
C GLN A 113 8.83 -9.91 -10.88
N TYR A 114 8.38 -10.02 -9.62
CA TYR A 114 9.25 -10.44 -8.53
C TYR A 114 8.68 -11.67 -7.81
N ASP A 115 9.20 -12.83 -8.17
CA ASP A 115 8.98 -14.08 -7.44
C ASP A 115 10.05 -14.25 -6.36
N PHE A 116 9.84 -13.59 -5.21
CA PHE A 116 10.82 -13.58 -4.12
C PHE A 116 10.50 -14.60 -3.01
N LEU A 117 9.31 -15.19 -3.02
CA LEU A 117 8.90 -16.20 -2.05
C LEU A 117 9.23 -17.60 -2.56
N THR A 118 9.80 -18.42 -1.70
CA THR A 118 9.99 -19.86 -1.95
C THR A 118 8.77 -20.65 -1.48
N ASP A 119 8.76 -21.94 -1.78
CA ASP A 119 7.69 -22.84 -1.37
C ASP A 119 7.45 -22.77 0.15
N HIS A 120 6.19 -22.75 0.57
CA HIS A 120 5.72 -22.57 1.95
C HIS A 120 6.17 -21.25 2.63
N GLU A 121 6.50 -20.23 1.86
CA GLU A 121 6.71 -18.89 2.42
C GLU A 121 5.50 -17.99 2.22
N VAL A 122 5.12 -17.26 3.27
CA VAL A 122 4.01 -16.31 3.26
C VAL A 122 4.40 -14.95 3.82
N VAL A 123 3.79 -13.88 3.29
CA VAL A 123 3.82 -12.54 3.87
C VAL A 123 2.45 -12.22 4.42
N LEU A 124 2.38 -11.85 5.69
CA LEU A 124 1.13 -11.41 6.32
C LEU A 124 0.92 -9.93 6.07
N THR A 125 -0.24 -9.55 5.53
CA THR A 125 -0.59 -8.14 5.30
C THR A 125 -1.99 -7.83 5.80
N PHE A 126 -2.15 -6.61 6.35
CA PHE A 126 -3.41 -6.12 6.89
C PHE A 126 -3.73 -4.74 6.34
N ASP A 127 -4.93 -4.56 5.81
CA ASP A 127 -5.43 -3.32 5.25
C ASP A 127 -6.49 -2.68 6.16
N ASP A 128 -6.81 -1.42 5.89
CA ASP A 128 -7.94 -0.64 6.41
C ASP A 128 -7.83 -0.16 7.86
N GLY A 129 -6.95 -0.69 8.68
CA GLY A 129 -6.75 -0.18 10.03
C GLY A 129 -6.23 1.28 10.09
N PRO A 130 -5.86 1.76 11.27
CA PRO A 130 -6.06 1.13 12.58
C PRO A 130 -7.52 1.20 13.05
N TRP A 131 -7.96 0.21 13.80
CA TRP A 131 -9.31 0.11 14.34
C TRP A 131 -9.31 -0.49 15.75
N PRO A 132 -10.38 -0.37 16.56
CA PRO A 132 -10.44 -0.99 17.90
C PRO A 132 -10.20 -2.51 17.93
N THR A 133 -10.29 -3.20 16.81
CA THR A 133 -9.95 -4.63 16.66
C THR A 133 -8.45 -4.90 16.44
N THR A 134 -7.69 -3.92 15.95
CA THR A 134 -6.25 -4.04 15.67
C THR A 134 -5.41 -4.53 16.85
N PRO A 135 -5.64 -4.11 18.12
CA PRO A 135 -4.89 -4.65 19.26
C PRO A 135 -5.00 -6.16 19.43
N ALA A 136 -6.14 -6.77 19.09
CA ALA A 136 -6.29 -8.23 19.12
C ALA A 136 -5.46 -8.92 18.02
N VAL A 137 -5.36 -8.30 16.84
CA VAL A 137 -4.46 -8.74 15.75
C VAL A 137 -3.01 -8.66 16.22
N LEU A 138 -2.59 -7.55 16.81
CA LEU A 138 -1.23 -7.36 17.34
C LEU A 138 -0.89 -8.39 18.40
N LYS A 139 -1.84 -8.70 19.31
CA LYS A 139 -1.63 -9.73 20.31
C LYS A 139 -1.38 -11.09 19.68
N ALA A 140 -2.19 -11.50 18.70
CA ALA A 140 -2.00 -12.78 18.01
C ALA A 140 -0.64 -12.87 17.30
N LEU A 141 -0.21 -11.80 16.64
CA LEU A 141 1.11 -11.73 16.00
C LEU A 141 2.25 -11.79 17.03
N ALA A 142 2.09 -11.12 18.17
CA ALA A 142 3.07 -11.13 19.26
C ALA A 142 3.17 -12.52 19.93
N ASP A 143 2.05 -13.18 20.19
CA ASP A 143 1.99 -14.53 20.76
C ASP A 143 2.74 -15.55 19.88
N GLU A 144 2.75 -15.36 18.59
CA GLU A 144 3.47 -16.20 17.60
C GLU A 144 4.81 -15.60 17.16
N CYS A 145 5.24 -14.50 17.78
CA CYS A 145 6.52 -13.80 17.53
C CYS A 145 6.75 -13.46 16.04
N THR A 146 5.69 -13.21 15.31
CA THR A 146 5.74 -12.94 13.88
C THR A 146 5.48 -11.47 13.55
N LYS A 147 5.75 -11.06 12.33
CA LYS A 147 5.60 -9.68 11.85
C LYS A 147 4.77 -9.64 10.58
N ALA A 148 4.16 -8.48 10.34
CA ALA A 148 3.32 -8.23 9.19
C ALA A 148 3.62 -6.86 8.58
N VAL A 149 3.00 -6.59 7.43
CA VAL A 149 2.91 -5.26 6.81
C VAL A 149 1.49 -4.77 6.97
N PHE A 150 1.33 -3.52 7.42
CA PHE A 150 0.04 -2.86 7.59
C PHE A 150 -0.10 -1.73 6.57
N PHE A 151 -1.26 -1.64 5.94
CA PHE A 151 -1.64 -0.59 5.01
C PHE A 151 -2.85 0.19 5.57
N PRO A 152 -2.61 1.13 6.49
CA PRO A 152 -3.69 1.88 7.12
C PRO A 152 -4.33 2.88 6.18
N ILE A 153 -5.64 3.11 6.33
CA ILE A 153 -6.36 4.24 5.73
C ILE A 153 -6.00 5.51 6.50
N GLY A 154 -5.56 6.55 5.79
CA GLY A 154 -5.14 7.80 6.41
C GLY A 154 -6.18 8.40 7.35
N LEU A 155 -7.46 8.41 6.97
CA LEU A 155 -8.55 8.89 7.81
C LEU A 155 -8.67 8.11 9.13
N HIS A 156 -8.48 6.79 9.10
CA HIS A 156 -8.54 5.96 10.29
C HIS A 156 -7.36 6.22 11.25
N THR A 157 -6.21 6.63 10.71
CA THR A 157 -5.07 7.02 11.55
C THR A 157 -5.34 8.29 12.36
N THR A 158 -6.21 9.17 11.87
CA THR A 158 -6.63 10.36 12.62
C THR A 158 -7.63 10.02 13.73
N TYR A 159 -8.40 8.95 13.59
CA TYR A 159 -9.33 8.49 14.62
C TYR A 159 -8.64 7.69 15.72
N HIS A 160 -7.63 6.90 15.35
CA HIS A 160 -6.96 5.95 16.25
C HIS A 160 -5.43 6.04 16.17
N PRO A 161 -4.83 7.23 16.34
CA PRO A 161 -3.38 7.39 16.23
C PRO A 161 -2.61 6.57 17.28
N ASP A 162 -3.20 6.36 18.46
CA ASP A 162 -2.58 5.56 19.51
C ASP A 162 -2.48 4.08 19.13
N ILE A 163 -3.49 3.56 18.42
CA ILE A 163 -3.46 2.18 17.93
C ILE A 163 -2.40 2.03 16.83
N LEU A 164 -2.27 3.02 15.92
CA LEU A 164 -1.21 2.99 14.91
C LEU A 164 0.19 2.99 15.55
N ARG A 165 0.38 3.79 16.61
CA ARG A 165 1.64 3.79 17.37
C ARG A 165 1.91 2.43 18.04
N GLN A 166 0.88 1.69 18.48
CA GLN A 166 1.05 0.31 18.96
C GLN A 166 1.52 -0.62 17.84
N VAL A 167 1.00 -0.50 16.60
CA VAL A 167 1.48 -1.25 15.42
C VAL A 167 2.97 -1.01 15.20
N ALA A 168 3.40 0.27 15.25
CA ALA A 168 4.81 0.65 15.10
C ALA A 168 5.68 0.13 16.26
N ALA A 169 5.23 0.29 17.51
CA ALA A 169 5.95 -0.17 18.70
C ALA A 169 6.11 -1.69 18.72
N ALA A 170 5.13 -2.42 18.18
CA ALA A 170 5.22 -3.86 17.96
C ALA A 170 6.21 -4.24 16.84
N GLY A 171 6.79 -3.26 16.12
CA GLY A 171 7.82 -3.46 15.11
C GLY A 171 7.32 -3.97 13.78
N HIS A 172 6.06 -3.76 13.43
CA HIS A 172 5.52 -4.07 12.11
C HIS A 172 5.91 -3.03 11.07
N THR A 173 5.89 -3.41 9.79
CA THR A 173 6.07 -2.46 8.69
C THR A 173 4.74 -1.75 8.42
N ILE A 174 4.78 -0.44 8.26
CA ILE A 174 3.59 0.39 8.01
C ILE A 174 3.78 1.14 6.70
N GLY A 175 2.88 0.92 5.75
CA GLY A 175 2.74 1.64 4.49
C GLY A 175 1.54 2.58 4.51
N ALA A 176 0.82 2.71 3.38
CA ALA A 176 -0.40 3.50 3.26
C ALA A 176 -1.45 2.86 2.32
N HIS A 177 -2.73 3.22 2.53
CA HIS A 177 -3.89 2.72 1.78
C HIS A 177 -4.85 3.84 1.37
N THR A 178 -4.31 4.94 0.80
CA THR A 178 -5.00 6.20 0.51
C THR A 178 -5.44 6.96 1.78
N TRP A 179 -6.00 8.16 1.56
CA TRP A 179 -6.58 8.98 2.63
C TRP A 179 -7.94 8.44 3.08
N SER A 180 -8.87 8.22 2.13
CA SER A 180 -10.27 7.93 2.43
C SER A 180 -10.77 6.57 1.92
N HIS A 181 -9.85 5.67 1.54
CA HIS A 181 -10.17 4.41 0.86
C HIS A 181 -10.87 4.62 -0.50
N ALA A 182 -10.55 5.73 -1.20
CA ALA A 182 -11.13 6.02 -2.51
C ALA A 182 -10.71 5.00 -3.57
N HIS A 183 -11.65 4.57 -4.40
CA HIS A 183 -11.38 3.66 -5.54
C HIS A 183 -10.71 4.44 -6.68
N LEU A 184 -9.37 4.45 -6.72
CA LEU A 184 -8.57 5.34 -7.59
C LEU A 184 -8.74 5.06 -9.09
N ALA A 185 -9.24 3.89 -9.48
CA ALA A 185 -9.56 3.56 -10.87
C ALA A 185 -10.99 3.97 -11.27
N SER A 186 -11.76 4.61 -10.39
CA SER A 186 -13.10 5.09 -10.69
C SER A 186 -13.05 6.24 -11.71
N LYS A 187 -13.92 6.20 -12.71
CA LYS A 187 -14.08 7.30 -13.69
C LYS A 187 -14.49 8.65 -13.05
N LYS A 188 -14.92 8.64 -11.78
CA LYS A 188 -15.29 9.85 -11.02
C LYS A 188 -14.09 10.50 -10.34
N ILE A 189 -12.95 9.85 -10.30
CA ILE A 189 -11.72 10.33 -9.67
C ILE A 189 -10.78 10.83 -10.76
N THR A 190 -10.37 12.10 -10.70
CA THR A 190 -9.36 12.66 -11.58
C THR A 190 -7.97 12.18 -11.16
N GLU A 191 -6.97 12.29 -12.06
CA GLU A 191 -5.59 11.92 -11.72
C GLU A 191 -5.05 12.75 -10.55
N GLN A 192 -5.40 14.04 -10.46
CA GLN A 192 -5.00 14.88 -9.34
C GLN A 192 -5.64 14.43 -8.03
N GLN A 193 -6.93 14.10 -8.04
CA GLN A 193 -7.60 13.56 -6.86
C GLN A 193 -7.00 12.23 -6.42
N ALA A 194 -6.58 11.37 -7.37
CA ALA A 194 -5.90 10.12 -7.04
C ALA A 194 -4.54 10.36 -6.38
N LYS A 195 -3.75 11.34 -6.88
CA LYS A 195 -2.49 11.77 -6.25
C LYS A 195 -2.74 12.34 -4.85
N ASP A 196 -3.75 13.19 -4.70
CA ASP A 196 -4.14 13.77 -3.41
C ASP A 196 -4.50 12.67 -2.38
N GLU A 197 -5.22 11.64 -2.79
CA GLU A 197 -5.58 10.50 -1.94
C GLU A 197 -4.34 9.71 -1.48
N ILE A 198 -3.37 9.51 -2.38
CA ILE A 198 -2.12 8.82 -2.06
C ILE A 198 -1.29 9.65 -1.08
N GLU A 199 -1.01 10.91 -1.39
CA GLU A 199 -0.10 11.74 -0.61
C GLU A 199 -0.71 12.12 0.75
N LYS A 200 -2.01 12.45 0.81
CA LYS A 200 -2.73 12.66 2.08
C LYS A 200 -2.69 11.41 2.95
N GLY A 201 -2.81 10.23 2.35
CA GLY A 201 -2.70 8.95 3.06
C GLY A 201 -1.35 8.82 3.77
N PHE A 202 -0.24 9.01 3.05
CA PHE A 202 1.10 8.97 3.63
C PHE A 202 1.34 10.04 4.69
N SER A 203 0.92 11.29 4.43
CA SER A 203 1.08 12.39 5.38
C SER A 203 0.28 12.19 6.67
N ALA A 204 -0.93 11.62 6.57
CA ALA A 204 -1.74 11.28 7.74
C ALA A 204 -1.09 10.16 8.59
N VAL A 205 -0.57 9.13 7.93
CA VAL A 205 0.19 8.05 8.60
C VAL A 205 1.41 8.63 9.32
N LYS A 206 2.20 9.46 8.63
CA LYS A 206 3.37 10.15 9.22
C LYS A 206 2.98 10.96 10.45
N LEU A 207 1.93 11.78 10.35
CA LEU A 207 1.47 12.61 11.44
C LEU A 207 1.09 11.78 12.66
N ALA A 208 0.30 10.72 12.46
CA ALA A 208 -0.13 9.82 13.54
C ALA A 208 1.03 9.06 14.20
N LEU A 209 2.04 8.67 13.42
CA LEU A 209 3.24 7.97 13.91
C LEU A 209 4.26 8.90 14.56
N GLY A 210 4.33 10.16 14.14
CA GLY A 210 5.46 11.05 14.45
C GLY A 210 6.75 10.68 13.70
N ALA A 211 6.66 9.82 12.68
CA ALA A 211 7.80 9.33 11.87
C ALA A 211 7.34 8.97 10.46
N ASN A 212 8.25 8.99 9.49
CA ASN A 212 7.94 8.63 8.11
C ASN A 212 7.64 7.12 8.01
N PRO A 213 6.56 6.70 7.32
CA PRO A 213 6.26 5.29 7.07
C PRO A 213 7.16 4.69 5.99
N ALA A 214 7.05 3.38 5.77
CA ALA A 214 7.65 2.72 4.63
C ALA A 214 7.00 3.19 3.31
N PRO A 215 7.76 3.36 2.21
CA PRO A 215 7.22 3.66 0.90
C PRO A 215 6.53 2.45 0.26
N PHE A 216 5.56 1.89 0.98
CA PHE A 216 4.74 0.76 0.58
C PHE A 216 3.29 1.22 0.43
N PHE A 217 2.65 0.85 -0.65
CA PHE A 217 1.29 1.26 -0.94
C PHE A 217 0.46 0.09 -1.46
N ARG A 218 -0.78 0.01 -1.02
CA ARG A 218 -1.78 -0.89 -1.61
C ARG A 218 -2.96 -0.06 -2.11
N PHE A 219 -3.41 -0.35 -3.32
CA PHE A 219 -4.57 0.31 -3.90
C PHE A 219 -5.86 -0.24 -3.30
N PRO A 220 -6.82 0.61 -2.88
CA PRO A 220 -8.17 0.17 -2.51
C PRO A 220 -8.81 -0.70 -3.58
N ALA A 221 -9.44 -1.80 -3.15
CA ALA A 221 -10.02 -2.82 -4.02
C ALA A 221 -9.00 -3.39 -5.05
N LEU A 222 -7.69 -3.25 -4.81
CA LEU A 222 -6.59 -3.61 -5.74
C LEU A 222 -6.70 -2.92 -7.11
N ALA A 223 -7.47 -1.84 -7.22
CA ALA A 223 -7.79 -1.19 -8.49
C ALA A 223 -6.92 0.05 -8.74
N HIS A 224 -6.21 0.05 -9.86
CA HIS A 224 -5.31 1.11 -10.27
C HIS A 224 -5.44 1.47 -11.75
N THR A 225 -4.89 2.61 -12.14
CA THR A 225 -4.73 3.03 -13.54
C THR A 225 -3.24 3.08 -13.91
N PRO A 226 -2.87 3.06 -15.20
CA PRO A 226 -1.49 3.28 -15.61
C PRO A 226 -0.91 4.61 -15.07
N ALA A 227 -1.73 5.66 -14.99
CA ALA A 227 -1.31 6.96 -14.45
C ALA A 227 -0.96 6.88 -12.95
N THR A 228 -1.77 6.18 -12.15
CA THR A 228 -1.50 6.04 -10.70
C THR A 228 -0.28 5.15 -10.42
N THR A 229 -0.08 4.08 -11.20
CA THR A 229 1.13 3.24 -11.06
C THR A 229 2.39 3.99 -11.50
N ALA A 230 2.34 4.74 -12.61
CA ALA A 230 3.44 5.59 -13.05
C ALA A 230 3.79 6.65 -11.98
N TYR A 231 2.77 7.26 -11.37
CA TYR A 231 2.97 8.23 -10.29
C TYR A 231 3.70 7.61 -9.09
N LEU A 232 3.26 6.44 -8.61
CA LEU A 232 3.94 5.74 -7.52
C LEU A 232 5.40 5.41 -7.88
N GLY A 233 5.67 5.05 -9.15
CA GLY A 233 7.02 4.86 -9.67
C GLY A 233 7.90 6.10 -9.52
N THR A 234 7.39 7.31 -9.88
CA THR A 234 8.13 8.58 -9.72
C THR A 234 8.39 8.94 -8.27
N ARG A 235 7.55 8.46 -7.34
CA ARG A 235 7.67 8.65 -5.89
C ARG A 235 8.53 7.58 -5.21
N ASN A 236 9.04 6.60 -5.96
CA ASN A 236 9.75 5.43 -5.43
C ASN A 236 8.92 4.67 -4.37
N ILE A 237 7.64 4.49 -4.62
CA ILE A 237 6.70 3.79 -3.75
C ILE A 237 6.41 2.41 -4.33
N ALA A 238 6.73 1.36 -3.59
CA ALA A 238 6.41 -0.01 -3.98
C ALA A 238 4.92 -0.31 -3.86
N MET A 239 4.38 -1.01 -4.85
CA MET A 239 2.97 -1.37 -4.96
C MET A 239 2.74 -2.81 -4.51
N PHE A 240 1.74 -3.01 -3.66
CA PHE A 240 1.39 -4.33 -3.16
C PHE A 240 0.05 -4.78 -3.72
N SER A 241 0.06 -5.86 -4.47
CA SER A 241 -1.09 -6.71 -4.73
C SER A 241 -1.08 -7.88 -3.75
N VAL A 242 -1.72 -8.97 -4.09
CA VAL A 242 -1.89 -10.15 -3.24
C VAL A 242 -1.74 -11.44 -4.06
N ASP A 243 -1.55 -12.55 -3.35
CA ASP A 243 -1.63 -13.91 -3.90
C ASP A 243 -2.80 -14.65 -3.27
N VAL A 244 -3.01 -14.44 -1.98
CA VAL A 244 -4.01 -15.11 -1.16
C VAL A 244 -4.94 -14.08 -0.52
N ASP A 245 -6.12 -13.86 -1.10
CA ASP A 245 -7.16 -13.02 -0.51
C ASP A 245 -7.99 -13.85 0.48
N SER A 246 -8.03 -13.44 1.75
CA SER A 246 -8.83 -14.10 2.80
C SER A 246 -10.33 -13.96 2.61
N ASN A 247 -10.78 -13.00 1.81
CA ASN A 247 -12.18 -12.59 1.67
C ASN A 247 -12.88 -12.30 3.03
N ASP A 248 -12.11 -11.89 4.04
CA ASP A 248 -12.59 -11.68 5.41
C ASP A 248 -13.69 -10.61 5.52
N PHE A 249 -13.68 -9.61 4.62
CA PHE A 249 -14.71 -8.58 4.51
C PHE A 249 -16.09 -9.11 4.05
N LYS A 250 -16.16 -10.36 3.52
CA LYS A 250 -17.39 -11.05 3.16
C LYS A 250 -17.70 -12.23 4.08
N SER A 251 -16.70 -12.67 4.85
CA SER A 251 -16.79 -13.85 5.70
C SER A 251 -17.74 -13.61 6.88
N LYS A 252 -18.52 -14.63 7.22
CA LYS A 252 -19.50 -14.59 8.30
C LYS A 252 -18.98 -15.17 9.60
N SER A 253 -17.81 -15.80 9.57
CA SER A 253 -17.18 -16.44 10.72
C SER A 253 -15.66 -16.45 10.59
N SER A 254 -14.97 -16.65 11.72
CA SER A 254 -13.52 -16.87 11.75
C SER A 254 -13.10 -18.14 11.02
N ASP A 255 -13.91 -19.20 11.07
CA ASP A 255 -13.60 -20.44 10.37
C ASP A 255 -13.62 -20.26 8.85
N GLU A 256 -14.55 -19.43 8.34
CA GLU A 256 -14.60 -19.11 6.92
C GLU A 256 -13.33 -18.34 6.47
N VAL A 257 -12.86 -17.38 7.26
CA VAL A 257 -11.59 -16.68 7.00
C VAL A 257 -10.42 -17.66 6.94
N ILE A 258 -10.32 -18.56 7.94
CA ILE A 258 -9.27 -19.57 8.00
C ILE A 258 -9.32 -20.49 6.76
N ASN A 259 -10.51 -21.00 6.44
CA ASN A 259 -10.69 -21.91 5.31
C ASN A 259 -10.35 -21.25 3.98
N ASN A 260 -10.73 -19.97 3.79
CA ASN A 260 -10.41 -19.22 2.59
C ASN A 260 -8.89 -19.08 2.39
N VAL A 261 -8.15 -18.77 3.45
CA VAL A 261 -6.70 -18.64 3.39
C VAL A 261 -6.04 -20.00 3.14
N MET A 262 -6.38 -21.02 3.96
CA MET A 262 -5.72 -22.34 3.87
C MET A 262 -6.00 -23.02 2.54
N THR A 263 -7.24 -22.99 2.05
CA THR A 263 -7.60 -23.60 0.75
C THR A 263 -6.83 -22.96 -0.42
N LYS A 264 -6.56 -21.65 -0.36
CA LYS A 264 -5.76 -20.99 -1.39
C LYS A 264 -4.28 -21.35 -1.25
N LEU A 265 -3.77 -21.39 -0.03
CA LEU A 265 -2.38 -21.79 0.23
C LEU A 265 -2.11 -23.26 -0.16
N ASP A 266 -3.10 -24.16 -0.02
CA ASP A 266 -2.98 -25.54 -0.50
C ASP A 266 -2.79 -25.65 -2.03
N LYS A 267 -3.16 -24.61 -2.77
CA LYS A 267 -2.99 -24.54 -4.25
C LYS A 267 -1.74 -23.78 -4.65
N GLU A 268 -1.52 -22.62 -4.01
CA GLU A 268 -0.47 -21.66 -4.40
C GLU A 268 0.86 -21.97 -3.68
N HIS A 269 0.83 -22.71 -2.56
CA HIS A 269 1.93 -23.09 -1.70
C HIS A 269 2.73 -21.94 -1.09
N LYS A 270 2.50 -20.70 -1.50
CA LYS A 270 3.18 -19.48 -1.04
C LYS A 270 2.34 -18.26 -1.35
N GLY A 271 2.67 -17.11 -0.75
CA GLY A 271 2.08 -15.86 -1.21
C GLY A 271 1.94 -14.76 -0.18
N ILE A 272 1.57 -13.58 -0.69
CA ILE A 272 1.17 -12.42 0.10
C ILE A 272 -0.29 -12.58 0.47
N ILE A 273 -0.57 -12.70 1.77
CA ILE A 273 -1.92 -12.90 2.31
C ILE A 273 -2.53 -11.54 2.62
N LEU A 274 -3.71 -11.25 2.02
CA LEU A 274 -4.53 -10.08 2.33
C LEU A 274 -5.54 -10.41 3.42
N MET A 275 -5.53 -9.62 4.46
CA MET A 275 -6.51 -9.57 5.55
C MET A 275 -6.81 -8.11 5.89
N HIS A 276 -7.85 -7.86 6.70
CA HIS A 276 -8.21 -6.52 7.17
C HIS A 276 -8.29 -6.51 8.69
N ASP A 277 -7.44 -5.70 9.35
CA ASP A 277 -7.37 -5.69 10.82
C ASP A 277 -8.55 -5.00 11.50
N LEU A 278 -9.37 -4.28 10.73
CA LEU A 278 -10.65 -3.75 11.20
C LEU A 278 -11.73 -4.84 11.33
N GLN A 279 -11.56 -6.01 10.68
CA GLN A 279 -12.57 -7.05 10.68
C GLN A 279 -12.53 -7.90 11.97
N LYS A 280 -13.67 -7.97 12.66
CA LYS A 280 -13.79 -8.78 13.89
C LYS A 280 -13.46 -10.26 13.66
N HIS A 281 -13.93 -10.82 12.54
CA HIS A 281 -13.71 -12.23 12.22
C HIS A 281 -12.24 -12.52 11.94
N THR A 282 -11.50 -11.58 11.35
CA THR A 282 -10.04 -11.67 11.16
C THR A 282 -9.31 -11.70 12.49
N ALA A 283 -9.62 -10.74 13.39
CA ALA A 283 -9.02 -10.70 14.72
C ALA A 283 -9.27 -12.00 15.52
N GLN A 284 -10.45 -12.60 15.38
CA GLN A 284 -10.80 -13.87 16.01
C GLN A 284 -10.15 -15.09 15.33
N ALA A 285 -10.00 -15.06 14.00
CA ALA A 285 -9.42 -16.14 13.21
C ALA A 285 -7.91 -16.25 13.40
N LEU A 286 -7.23 -15.11 13.55
CA LEU A 286 -5.78 -15.00 13.42
C LEU A 286 -4.99 -15.95 14.34
N PRO A 287 -5.31 -16.11 15.64
CA PRO A 287 -4.57 -17.04 16.51
C PRO A 287 -4.59 -18.48 15.97
N THR A 288 -5.73 -18.93 15.46
CA THR A 288 -5.88 -20.28 14.89
C THR A 288 -5.24 -20.38 13.51
N LEU A 289 -5.37 -19.35 12.68
CA LEU A 289 -4.73 -19.30 11.35
C LEU A 289 -3.20 -19.39 11.47
N LEU A 290 -2.57 -18.63 12.38
CA LEU A 290 -1.12 -18.66 12.56
C LEU A 290 -0.64 -20.06 13.00
N ARG A 291 -1.36 -20.72 13.91
CA ARG A 291 -1.05 -22.11 14.29
C ARG A 291 -1.22 -23.08 13.14
N LYS A 292 -2.25 -22.92 12.29
CA LYS A 292 -2.44 -23.75 11.10
C LYS A 292 -1.33 -23.52 10.06
N LEU A 293 -0.91 -22.29 9.85
CA LEU A 293 0.25 -21.99 9.00
C LEU A 293 1.49 -22.72 9.51
N LYS A 294 1.78 -22.63 10.81
CA LYS A 294 2.89 -23.35 11.42
C LYS A 294 2.77 -24.88 11.22
N ALA A 295 1.62 -25.46 11.52
CA ALA A 295 1.37 -26.91 11.38
C ALA A 295 1.49 -27.37 9.92
N GLY A 296 1.12 -26.52 8.95
CA GLY A 296 1.29 -26.75 7.52
C GLY A 296 2.72 -26.50 7.01
N GLY A 297 3.69 -26.18 7.87
CA GLY A 297 5.07 -25.95 7.49
C GLY A 297 5.33 -24.57 6.85
N TYR A 298 4.36 -23.67 6.88
CA TYR A 298 4.54 -22.32 6.35
C TYR A 298 5.47 -21.49 7.21
N LYS A 299 6.23 -20.61 6.55
CA LYS A 299 7.23 -19.74 7.14
C LYS A 299 6.89 -18.29 6.83
N VAL A 300 6.90 -17.42 7.83
CA VAL A 300 6.62 -16.01 7.61
C VAL A 300 7.88 -15.28 7.15
N VAL A 301 7.76 -14.58 6.02
CA VAL A 301 8.73 -13.63 5.51
C VAL A 301 8.26 -12.22 5.88
N TRP A 302 9.13 -11.48 6.53
CA TRP A 302 8.84 -10.09 6.88
C TRP A 302 9.45 -9.14 5.86
N MET A 303 8.65 -8.24 5.29
CA MET A 303 9.09 -7.24 4.33
C MET A 303 9.34 -5.89 5.01
N LYS A 304 10.50 -5.30 4.76
CA LYS A 304 10.88 -3.96 5.20
C LYS A 304 11.33 -3.13 4.02
N ALA A 305 11.08 -1.83 4.06
CA ALA A 305 11.69 -0.93 3.08
C ALA A 305 13.15 -0.62 3.45
N LYS A 306 13.99 -0.44 2.43
CA LYS A 306 15.37 0.01 2.58
C LYS A 306 15.46 1.45 3.10
N THR A 307 14.52 2.29 2.68
CA THR A 307 14.40 3.71 3.07
C THR A 307 13.00 4.01 3.53
N GLN A 308 12.82 5.13 4.22
CA GLN A 308 11.50 5.68 4.54
C GLN A 308 11.05 6.60 3.41
N ILE A 309 9.73 6.81 3.28
CA ILE A 309 9.21 7.79 2.32
C ILE A 309 9.47 9.22 2.80
N GLU A 310 9.82 10.09 1.88
CA GLU A 310 9.74 11.53 2.12
C GLU A 310 8.36 12.02 1.68
N THR A 311 7.52 12.40 2.64
CA THR A 311 6.21 12.99 2.38
C THR A 311 6.35 14.40 1.83
N LEU A 312 5.34 14.87 1.10
CA LEU A 312 5.35 16.20 0.50
C LEU A 312 4.90 17.24 1.53
N PRO A 313 5.68 18.32 1.74
CA PRO A 313 5.40 19.30 2.79
C PRO A 313 4.03 19.95 2.71
N GLU A 314 3.50 20.16 1.51
CA GLU A 314 2.16 20.71 1.30
C GLU A 314 1.05 19.83 1.85
N TYR A 315 1.18 18.49 1.72
CA TYR A 315 0.22 17.54 2.29
C TYR A 315 0.42 17.36 3.78
N ASP A 316 1.67 17.42 4.27
CA ASP A 316 1.95 17.41 5.71
C ASP A 316 1.27 18.62 6.40
N ALA A 317 1.42 19.82 5.81
CA ALA A 317 0.78 21.02 6.31
C ALA A 317 -0.75 20.97 6.24
N MET A 318 -1.29 20.29 5.22
CA MET A 318 -2.74 20.07 5.06
C MET A 318 -3.26 19.14 6.16
N MET A 319 -2.58 18.03 6.42
CA MET A 319 -2.99 17.06 7.45
C MET A 319 -2.87 17.65 8.86
N ALA A 320 -1.83 18.41 9.16
CA ALA A 320 -1.69 19.09 10.43
C ALA A 320 -2.84 20.07 10.76
N LYS A 321 -3.48 20.66 9.75
CA LYS A 321 -4.66 21.52 9.93
C LYS A 321 -5.96 20.72 10.18
N THR A 322 -6.02 19.46 9.77
CA THR A 322 -7.19 18.61 9.98
C THR A 322 -7.23 17.98 11.37
N GLU A 323 -6.11 17.94 12.09
CA GLU A 323 -6.13 17.63 13.51
C GLU A 323 -6.93 18.71 14.24
N LYS A 324 -8.15 18.37 14.67
CA LYS A 324 -8.81 19.16 15.70
C LYS A 324 -7.88 19.12 16.91
N PRO A 325 -7.53 20.28 17.54
CA PRO A 325 -6.81 20.24 18.78
C PRO A 325 -7.57 19.31 19.70
N VAL A 326 -6.91 18.22 20.13
CA VAL A 326 -7.42 17.41 21.24
C VAL A 326 -7.68 18.42 22.32
N ALA A 327 -8.94 18.66 22.66
CA ALA A 327 -9.30 19.61 23.70
C ALA A 327 -8.47 19.19 24.90
N SER A 328 -7.40 19.94 25.15
CA SER A 328 -6.57 19.78 26.36
C SER A 328 -7.57 19.74 27.49
N GLY A 329 -7.65 18.61 28.18
CA GLY A 329 -8.71 18.31 29.12
C GLY A 329 -9.03 19.53 29.95
N ARG A 330 -10.19 20.12 29.74
CA ARG A 330 -10.79 20.97 30.75
C ARG A 330 -10.87 20.08 31.99
N PRO A 331 -10.27 20.46 33.11
CA PRO A 331 -10.52 19.76 34.35
C PRO A 331 -12.03 19.70 34.46
N ILE A 332 -12.59 18.52 34.66
CA ILE A 332 -13.98 18.32 34.99
C ILE A 332 -14.09 18.89 36.39
N GLY A 333 -14.25 20.20 36.49
CA GLY A 333 -14.58 20.89 37.73
C GLY A 333 -15.99 20.45 38.10
N ASN A 334 -16.09 19.76 39.21
CA ASN A 334 -17.26 19.50 40.03
C ASN A 334 -18.61 19.32 39.30
N VAL A 335 -18.86 18.11 38.80
CA VAL A 335 -20.17 17.71 38.31
C VAL A 335 -21.05 17.07 39.41
N VAL A 336 -20.58 17.00 40.62
CA VAL A 336 -21.38 16.50 41.78
C VAL A 336 -21.46 17.58 42.83
N GLN A 337 -22.58 18.32 42.90
CA GLN A 337 -23.02 19.01 44.08
C GLN A 337 -23.82 18.01 44.93
N THR A 338 -23.30 17.62 46.05
CA THR A 338 -24.07 16.99 47.14
C THR A 338 -24.98 18.04 47.72
N VAL A 339 -26.28 17.89 47.56
CA VAL A 339 -27.31 18.62 48.33
C VAL A 339 -27.42 17.87 49.62
N ALA A 340 -26.98 18.52 50.72
CA ALA A 340 -27.28 18.03 52.08
C ALA A 340 -28.73 18.34 52.39
N GLU A 341 -29.49 17.33 52.87
CA GLU A 341 -30.79 17.51 53.53
C GLU A 341 -30.65 18.21 54.90
#